data_47c41bb8a6d1ca88ee268c681661b6a5
#
_entry.id   47c41bb8a6d1ca88ee268c681661b6a5
#
_cell.length_a   1.000
_cell.length_b   1.000
_cell.length_c   1.000
_cell.angle_alpha   90.00
_cell.angle_beta   90.00
_cell.angle_gamma   90.00
#
_symmetry.space_group_name_H-M   'P 1'
#
loop_
_entity.id
_entity.type
_entity.pdbx_description
1 polymer ?
#
loop_
_entity_poly.entity_id
_entity_poly.type
_entity_poly.pdbx_seq_one_letter_code
_entity_poly.pdbx_strand_id
1 'polypeptide(L)'
;MIIERDVPIEMDDGIVLRADVFRPDDSTPVPVIMTLGPYGKGVPFQQAYPKQWEWLDRTHPELLAGSTRSYLTWETADPEIWVAWGYAVIRVDSRGAGRSPGYLDPQSPREIRDYYEAIEWAGTQPWSTGKVGLNGISYYAITQWLVACLQPPHLTAMVPWEGAGDAYRDKARHGGILSNNFQQAWYPRQVLSVQHGNPEGPTDPWLGEPATGPEKLAEAELVANRVELLEEALAHPLDDEHYRTRSADWSRVTVPFLSAASLAGYGLHPRGNFEAFTQAAATDKWLETHPGRHEEWFYLAEGMELQKRFLDHFLKGEDNGWDQQPPVLLRLRRPFTTDTEPRGEREWPLARTAWTNSYLSADLALGPAQATEEATEVSFDALGEPVTFLTAPLDTETELTGPLATTLFISSTTSDADLFLTLQAFAPDGREVHFPGTIDPATPLAQGWLRASHRKLDTRKSLPYRPYHTHDELQPLDPGEIYEVQVEIWPTCIILPAGYRIALQISGHDFERPTPDDPTSAWTARGSGPFLHNHPADRPPAIYGGRTTVHTGPDTPSRLLLPIIPNRHGATE
;
A
#
# COMPACT_ATOMS: atom_id res chain seq x y z
N MET A 1 -13.14 15.02 -28.18
CA MET A 1 -12.25 15.32 -27.02
C MET A 1 -11.18 16.31 -27.48
N ILE A 2 -11.00 17.41 -26.75
CA ILE A 2 -9.88 18.36 -26.91
C ILE A 2 -8.71 17.84 -26.09
N ILE A 3 -7.51 17.90 -26.65
CA ILE A 3 -6.26 17.49 -25.98
C ILE A 3 -5.30 18.69 -26.03
N GLU A 4 -4.95 19.21 -24.87
CA GLU A 4 -3.96 20.25 -24.71
C GLU A 4 -2.73 19.66 -24.04
N ARG A 5 -1.60 19.68 -24.74
CA ARG A 5 -0.36 19.07 -24.30
C ARG A 5 0.59 20.11 -23.72
N ASP A 6 1.33 19.68 -22.72
CA ASP A 6 2.44 20.44 -22.14
C ASP A 6 2.01 21.83 -21.61
N VAL A 7 0.79 21.90 -21.09
CA VAL A 7 0.19 23.13 -20.55
C VAL A 7 1.01 23.60 -19.34
N PRO A 8 1.45 24.88 -19.32
CA PRO A 8 2.24 25.40 -18.20
C PRO A 8 1.36 25.71 -16.99
N ILE A 9 1.85 25.33 -15.81
CA ILE A 9 1.29 25.70 -14.50
C ILE A 9 2.41 26.33 -13.69
N GLU A 10 2.36 27.64 -13.48
CA GLU A 10 3.36 28.38 -12.71
C GLU A 10 3.13 28.20 -11.21
N MET A 11 4.18 27.79 -10.50
CA MET A 11 4.19 27.60 -9.05
C MET A 11 4.64 28.88 -8.32
N ASP A 12 4.35 28.99 -7.03
CA ASP A 12 4.65 30.16 -6.19
C ASP A 12 6.15 30.55 -6.14
N ASP A 13 7.05 29.61 -6.47
CA ASP A 13 8.50 29.84 -6.54
C ASP A 13 9.02 30.11 -7.96
N GLY A 14 8.12 30.22 -8.94
CA GLY A 14 8.44 30.51 -10.34
C GLY A 14 8.85 29.29 -11.17
N ILE A 15 8.89 28.08 -10.62
CA ILE A 15 9.01 26.86 -11.41
C ILE A 15 7.71 26.61 -12.17
N VAL A 16 7.81 26.16 -13.42
CA VAL A 16 6.66 25.90 -14.28
C VAL A 16 6.49 24.40 -14.48
N LEU A 17 5.49 23.81 -13.85
CA LEU A 17 5.12 22.42 -14.10
C LEU A 17 4.40 22.28 -15.45
N ARG A 18 4.38 21.07 -15.97
CA ARG A 18 3.77 20.73 -17.26
C ARG A 18 2.64 19.74 -17.08
N ALA A 19 1.49 20.07 -17.66
CA ALA A 19 0.29 19.24 -17.60
C ALA A 19 -0.19 18.84 -18.99
N ASP A 20 -0.86 17.69 -19.09
CA ASP A 20 -1.71 17.34 -20.22
C ASP A 20 -3.17 17.42 -19.78
N VAL A 21 -4.01 18.11 -20.57
CA VAL A 21 -5.42 18.32 -20.31
C VAL A 21 -6.25 17.66 -21.40
N PHE A 22 -7.13 16.78 -21.01
CA PHE A 22 -8.10 16.09 -21.87
C PHE A 22 -9.50 16.54 -21.43
N ARG A 23 -10.31 17.09 -22.35
CA ARG A 23 -11.64 17.60 -21.99
C ARG A 23 -12.65 17.45 -23.11
N PRO A 24 -13.96 17.51 -22.81
CA PRO A 24 -15.01 17.51 -23.83
C PRO A 24 -14.82 18.64 -24.85
N ASP A 25 -15.29 18.41 -26.08
CA ASP A 25 -15.25 19.39 -27.17
C ASP A 25 -16.52 20.23 -27.21
N ASP A 26 -16.91 20.71 -26.05
CA ASP A 26 -18.02 21.67 -25.90
C ASP A 26 -17.63 22.79 -24.90
N SER A 27 -18.47 23.78 -24.77
CA SER A 27 -18.24 24.93 -23.91
C SER A 27 -18.80 24.77 -22.49
N THR A 28 -19.40 23.63 -22.17
CA THR A 28 -19.99 23.38 -20.85
C THR A 28 -18.89 23.09 -19.84
N PRO A 29 -18.81 23.84 -18.74
CA PRO A 29 -17.84 23.49 -17.69
C PRO A 29 -18.11 22.10 -17.11
N VAL A 30 -17.03 21.33 -16.89
CA VAL A 30 -17.06 19.97 -16.36
C VAL A 30 -16.19 19.84 -15.10
N PRO A 31 -16.49 18.91 -14.21
CA PRO A 31 -15.59 18.63 -13.11
C PRO A 31 -14.28 18.00 -13.59
N VAL A 32 -13.24 18.13 -12.79
CA VAL A 32 -11.88 17.68 -13.10
C VAL A 32 -11.55 16.39 -12.35
N ILE A 33 -10.86 15.48 -13.01
CA ILE A 33 -10.11 14.37 -12.40
C ILE A 33 -8.63 14.60 -12.64
N MET A 34 -7.82 14.53 -11.57
CA MET A 34 -6.43 14.97 -11.64
C MET A 34 -5.46 14.00 -10.95
N THR A 35 -4.26 13.90 -11.53
CA THR A 35 -3.10 13.25 -10.94
C THR A 35 -1.85 14.12 -11.08
N LEU A 36 -0.94 14.03 -10.09
CA LEU A 36 0.41 14.59 -10.14
C LEU A 36 1.41 13.55 -9.66
N GLY A 37 2.47 13.30 -10.43
CA GLY A 37 3.48 12.31 -10.05
C GLY A 37 4.68 12.23 -10.98
N PRO A 38 5.67 11.37 -10.64
CA PRO A 38 7.00 11.40 -11.24
C PRO A 38 7.20 10.41 -12.41
N TYR A 39 6.14 9.87 -13.00
CA TYR A 39 6.27 8.77 -13.97
C TYR A 39 6.28 9.21 -15.45
N GLY A 40 6.24 10.52 -15.69
CA GLY A 40 6.22 11.07 -17.06
C GLY A 40 4.85 10.92 -17.73
N LYS A 41 4.04 12.01 -17.72
CA LYS A 41 2.70 12.06 -18.33
C LYS A 41 2.68 11.71 -19.82
N GLY A 42 3.83 11.85 -20.51
CA GLY A 42 4.02 11.52 -21.92
C GLY A 42 4.44 10.07 -22.20
N VAL A 43 4.42 9.16 -21.23
CA VAL A 43 4.82 7.75 -21.40
C VAL A 43 3.60 6.84 -21.33
N PRO A 44 3.16 6.23 -22.45
CA PRO A 44 2.04 5.28 -22.46
C PRO A 44 2.28 4.07 -21.56
N PHE A 45 1.23 3.50 -20.98
CA PHE A 45 1.30 2.30 -20.15
C PHE A 45 2.02 1.15 -20.86
N GLN A 46 1.68 0.91 -22.13
CA GLN A 46 2.28 -0.14 -22.95
C GLN A 46 3.80 0.00 -23.11
N GLN A 47 4.29 1.24 -23.12
CA GLN A 47 5.72 1.53 -23.24
C GLN A 47 6.42 1.47 -21.89
N ALA A 48 5.80 1.98 -20.84
CA ALA A 48 6.39 2.04 -19.50
C ALA A 48 6.48 0.66 -18.84
N TYR A 49 5.42 -0.16 -19.01
CA TYR A 49 5.26 -1.44 -18.32
C TYR A 49 4.75 -2.53 -19.28
N PRO A 50 5.52 -2.91 -20.31
CA PRO A 50 5.05 -3.80 -21.37
C PRO A 50 4.60 -5.18 -20.86
N LYS A 51 5.27 -5.75 -19.85
CA LYS A 51 4.90 -7.06 -19.31
C LYS A 51 3.57 -7.02 -18.54
N GLN A 52 3.35 -5.99 -17.71
CA GLN A 52 2.10 -5.79 -16.98
C GLN A 52 0.95 -5.54 -17.96
N TRP A 53 1.19 -4.70 -18.96
CA TRP A 53 0.22 -4.45 -20.02
C TRP A 53 -0.15 -5.71 -20.79
N GLU A 54 0.82 -6.48 -21.25
CA GLU A 54 0.62 -7.74 -21.97
C GLU A 54 -0.17 -8.77 -21.14
N TRP A 55 0.11 -8.84 -19.83
CA TRP A 55 -0.65 -9.68 -18.92
C TRP A 55 -2.10 -9.20 -18.80
N LEU A 56 -2.31 -7.91 -18.58
CA LEU A 56 -3.63 -7.30 -18.39
C LEU A 56 -4.50 -7.44 -19.63
N ASP A 57 -3.96 -7.11 -20.80
CA ASP A 57 -4.67 -7.20 -22.09
C ASP A 57 -5.04 -8.66 -22.45
N ARG A 58 -4.19 -9.62 -22.12
CA ARG A 58 -4.45 -11.04 -22.34
C ARG A 58 -5.48 -11.60 -21.35
N THR A 59 -5.44 -11.20 -20.09
CA THR A 59 -6.29 -11.75 -19.03
C THR A 59 -7.67 -11.09 -19.04
N HIS A 60 -7.73 -9.81 -19.37
CA HIS A 60 -8.92 -8.98 -19.37
C HIS A 60 -9.09 -8.23 -20.71
N PRO A 61 -9.36 -8.94 -21.81
CA PRO A 61 -9.48 -8.33 -23.14
C PRO A 61 -10.60 -7.29 -23.23
N GLU A 62 -11.63 -7.39 -22.36
CA GLU A 62 -12.73 -6.43 -22.24
C GLU A 62 -12.36 -5.16 -21.46
N LEU A 63 -11.17 -5.10 -20.89
CA LEU A 63 -10.72 -3.98 -20.06
C LEU A 63 -10.83 -2.67 -20.82
N LEU A 64 -11.36 -1.63 -20.14
CA LEU A 64 -11.55 -0.32 -20.72
C LEU A 64 -12.33 -0.36 -22.05
N ALA A 65 -13.38 -1.17 -22.12
CA ALA A 65 -14.24 -1.24 -23.30
C ALA A 65 -14.76 0.16 -23.68
N GLY A 66 -14.58 0.54 -24.95
CA GLY A 66 -14.91 1.87 -25.45
C GLY A 66 -13.74 2.84 -25.53
N SER A 67 -12.55 2.50 -25.01
CA SER A 67 -11.30 3.23 -25.19
C SER A 67 -10.44 2.60 -26.28
N THR A 68 -9.66 3.41 -26.99
CA THR A 68 -8.55 2.91 -27.82
C THR A 68 -7.32 2.55 -27.00
N ARG A 69 -7.30 2.97 -25.70
CA ARG A 69 -6.19 2.85 -24.76
C ARG A 69 -4.92 3.60 -25.21
N SER A 70 -5.05 4.43 -26.24
CA SER A 70 -3.93 5.16 -26.82
C SER A 70 -3.36 6.23 -25.90
N TYR A 71 -4.18 6.75 -24.98
CA TYR A 71 -3.80 7.82 -24.05
C TYR A 71 -3.64 7.33 -22.60
N LEU A 72 -3.74 6.02 -22.37
CA LEU A 72 -3.59 5.47 -21.04
C LEU A 72 -2.12 5.52 -20.58
N THR A 73 -1.88 6.06 -19.38
CA THR A 73 -0.60 6.03 -18.69
C THR A 73 -0.70 5.21 -17.40
N TRP A 74 0.43 4.81 -16.85
CA TRP A 74 0.51 3.97 -15.67
C TRP A 74 -0.21 4.60 -14.47
N GLU A 75 -1.04 3.81 -13.78
CA GLU A 75 -1.73 4.18 -12.52
C GLU A 75 -2.72 5.35 -12.61
N THR A 76 -3.16 5.75 -13.80
CA THR A 76 -4.03 6.93 -13.98
C THR A 76 -5.36 6.59 -14.63
N ALA A 77 -6.34 7.46 -14.46
CA ALA A 77 -7.63 7.39 -15.14
C ALA A 77 -7.47 7.46 -16.67
N ASP A 78 -8.18 6.60 -17.43
CA ASP A 78 -8.18 6.64 -18.89
C ASP A 78 -8.95 7.86 -19.40
N PRO A 79 -8.31 8.82 -20.08
CA PRO A 79 -8.99 10.05 -20.49
C PRO A 79 -10.08 9.84 -21.54
N GLU A 80 -9.99 8.79 -22.39
CA GLU A 80 -11.01 8.54 -23.40
C GLU A 80 -12.34 8.14 -22.74
N ILE A 81 -12.30 7.37 -21.66
CA ILE A 81 -13.50 6.97 -20.92
C ILE A 81 -14.00 8.11 -20.05
N TRP A 82 -13.14 8.71 -19.25
CA TRP A 82 -13.56 9.72 -18.28
C TRP A 82 -14.05 11.01 -18.95
N VAL A 83 -13.46 11.42 -20.08
CA VAL A 83 -13.96 12.54 -20.87
C VAL A 83 -15.33 12.22 -21.49
N ALA A 84 -15.54 10.97 -21.98
CA ALA A 84 -16.85 10.55 -22.46
C ALA A 84 -17.91 10.53 -21.34
N TRP A 85 -17.48 10.35 -20.09
CA TRP A 85 -18.35 10.46 -18.91
C TRP A 85 -18.54 11.91 -18.42
N GLY A 86 -18.03 12.91 -19.14
CA GLY A 86 -18.25 14.33 -18.84
C GLY A 86 -17.30 14.89 -17.78
N TYR A 87 -16.04 14.47 -17.79
CA TYR A 87 -14.97 15.01 -16.96
C TYR A 87 -13.87 15.65 -17.81
N ALA A 88 -13.13 16.58 -17.24
CA ALA A 88 -11.79 16.90 -17.70
C ALA A 88 -10.79 16.01 -16.95
N VAL A 89 -9.81 15.45 -17.65
CA VAL A 89 -8.73 14.66 -17.06
C VAL A 89 -7.43 15.43 -17.18
N ILE A 90 -6.72 15.60 -16.07
CA ILE A 90 -5.44 16.32 -16.02
C ILE A 90 -4.36 15.41 -15.46
N ARG A 91 -3.23 15.34 -16.14
CA ARG A 91 -2.01 14.68 -15.67
C ARG A 91 -0.89 15.70 -15.59
N VAL A 92 -0.26 15.82 -14.43
CA VAL A 92 0.83 16.76 -14.20
C VAL A 92 2.12 15.97 -13.94
N ASP A 93 3.17 16.29 -14.67
CA ASP A 93 4.51 15.86 -14.28
C ASP A 93 4.91 16.61 -13.02
N SER A 94 5.32 15.88 -11.98
CA SER A 94 5.81 16.51 -10.77
C SER A 94 7.16 17.20 -10.99
N ARG A 95 7.52 18.08 -10.08
CA ARG A 95 8.79 18.80 -10.08
C ARG A 95 9.98 17.85 -10.28
N GLY A 96 10.87 18.15 -11.23
CA GLY A 96 12.05 17.38 -11.55
C GLY A 96 11.78 16.09 -12.34
N ALA A 97 10.53 15.83 -12.75
CA ALA A 97 10.15 14.65 -13.54
C ALA A 97 9.47 15.04 -14.85
N GLY A 98 9.55 14.17 -15.84
CA GLY A 98 8.95 14.40 -17.14
C GLY A 98 9.41 15.71 -17.76
N ARG A 99 8.46 16.54 -18.18
CA ARG A 99 8.74 17.85 -18.77
C ARG A 99 8.75 19.01 -17.74
N SER A 100 8.60 18.72 -16.46
CA SER A 100 8.62 19.69 -15.35
C SER A 100 10.02 19.83 -14.76
N PRO A 101 10.65 21.01 -14.84
CA PRO A 101 11.98 21.22 -14.28
C PRO A 101 11.97 21.29 -12.75
N GLY A 102 13.16 21.36 -12.15
CA GLY A 102 13.38 21.57 -10.74
C GLY A 102 14.00 20.37 -10.04
N TYR A 103 14.05 20.43 -8.70
CA TYR A 103 14.67 19.40 -7.87
C TYR A 103 13.67 18.26 -7.64
N LEU A 104 14.08 17.05 -7.98
CA LEU A 104 13.28 15.83 -7.84
C LEU A 104 13.39 15.28 -6.42
N ASP A 105 12.31 15.44 -5.64
CA ASP A 105 12.19 14.90 -4.28
C ASP A 105 10.77 14.34 -4.07
N PRO A 106 10.55 13.07 -4.39
CA PRO A 106 9.24 12.44 -4.35
C PRO A 106 8.58 12.52 -2.97
N GLN A 107 7.31 12.91 -2.95
CA GLN A 107 6.48 13.06 -1.75
C GLN A 107 7.02 14.09 -0.73
N SER A 108 7.90 14.97 -1.15
CA SER A 108 8.38 16.06 -0.31
C SER A 108 7.28 17.10 -0.03
N PRO A 109 7.41 17.89 1.05
CA PRO A 109 6.49 19.00 1.30
C PRO A 109 6.39 19.99 0.12
N ARG A 110 7.47 20.15 -0.67
CA ARG A 110 7.47 21.01 -1.86
C ARG A 110 6.62 20.41 -2.97
N GLU A 111 6.79 19.13 -3.30
CA GLU A 111 5.96 18.48 -4.31
C GLU A 111 4.46 18.51 -3.93
N ILE A 112 4.15 18.34 -2.65
CA ILE A 112 2.76 18.39 -2.19
C ILE A 112 2.21 19.82 -2.23
N ARG A 113 3.04 20.84 -2.02
CA ARG A 113 2.65 22.23 -2.23
C ARG A 113 2.39 22.51 -3.70
N ASP A 114 3.22 22.00 -4.60
CA ASP A 114 3.00 22.10 -6.05
C ASP A 114 1.65 21.44 -6.45
N TYR A 115 1.33 20.29 -5.85
CA TYR A 115 0.05 19.63 -6.11
C TYR A 115 -1.13 20.47 -5.64
N TYR A 116 -1.04 21.10 -4.47
CA TYR A 116 -2.04 22.05 -4.00
C TYR A 116 -2.28 23.15 -5.03
N GLU A 117 -1.23 23.79 -5.52
CA GLU A 117 -1.33 24.88 -6.49
C GLU A 117 -1.87 24.42 -7.84
N ALA A 118 -1.50 23.22 -8.28
CA ALA A 118 -2.04 22.63 -9.49
C ALA A 118 -3.56 22.33 -9.37
N ILE A 119 -4.04 21.90 -8.19
CA ILE A 119 -5.47 21.71 -7.91
C ILE A 119 -6.21 23.07 -8.00
N GLU A 120 -5.67 24.11 -7.38
CA GLU A 120 -6.26 25.44 -7.41
C GLU A 120 -6.26 26.03 -8.82
N TRP A 121 -5.18 25.83 -9.59
CA TRP A 121 -5.14 26.19 -10.99
C TRP A 121 -6.23 25.47 -11.78
N ALA A 122 -6.39 24.16 -11.62
CA ALA A 122 -7.40 23.38 -12.34
C ALA A 122 -8.84 23.82 -12.00
N GLY A 123 -9.11 24.13 -10.72
CA GLY A 123 -10.41 24.62 -10.26
C GLY A 123 -10.82 25.96 -10.82
N THR A 124 -9.86 26.81 -11.20
CA THR A 124 -10.13 28.16 -11.72
C THR A 124 -10.17 28.25 -13.24
N GLN A 125 -9.99 27.16 -13.98
CA GLN A 125 -10.03 27.17 -15.43
C GLN A 125 -11.45 27.47 -15.97
N PRO A 126 -11.60 28.21 -17.10
CA PRO A 126 -12.91 28.55 -17.65
C PRO A 126 -13.80 27.36 -18.02
N TRP A 127 -13.20 26.19 -18.29
CA TRP A 127 -13.88 24.96 -18.63
C TRP A 127 -14.12 24.05 -17.39
N SER A 128 -13.70 24.48 -16.20
CA SER A 128 -13.88 23.76 -14.94
C SER A 128 -15.12 24.24 -14.19
N THR A 129 -15.84 23.32 -13.55
CA THR A 129 -16.93 23.67 -12.61
C THR A 129 -16.40 24.19 -11.27
N GLY A 130 -15.09 24.20 -11.06
CA GLY A 130 -14.47 24.49 -9.77
C GLY A 130 -14.36 23.28 -8.85
N LYS A 131 -14.85 22.11 -9.27
CA LYS A 131 -14.76 20.87 -8.49
C LYS A 131 -13.67 19.97 -9.05
N VAL A 132 -12.65 19.69 -8.23
CA VAL A 132 -11.54 18.82 -8.56
C VAL A 132 -11.63 17.55 -7.74
N GLY A 133 -11.60 16.40 -8.40
CA GLY A 133 -11.45 15.08 -7.82
C GLY A 133 -10.07 14.51 -8.11
N LEU A 134 -9.53 13.74 -7.18
CA LEU A 134 -8.29 13.00 -7.38
C LEU A 134 -8.59 11.51 -7.55
N ASN A 135 -7.93 10.86 -8.52
CA ASN A 135 -8.14 9.44 -8.79
C ASN A 135 -6.89 8.81 -9.38
N GLY A 136 -6.31 7.83 -8.71
CA GLY A 136 -5.12 7.14 -9.16
C GLY A 136 -4.61 6.13 -8.14
N ILE A 137 -3.69 5.27 -8.59
CA ILE A 137 -3.16 4.15 -7.82
C ILE A 137 -1.82 4.56 -7.19
N SER A 138 -1.44 3.91 -6.08
CA SER A 138 -0.08 3.88 -5.53
C SER A 138 0.50 5.27 -5.23
N TYR A 139 1.49 5.71 -5.98
CA TYR A 139 2.08 7.04 -5.83
C TYR A 139 1.00 8.13 -5.90
N TYR A 140 0.13 8.05 -6.90
CA TYR A 140 -0.99 8.96 -7.08
C TYR A 140 -2.04 8.86 -5.96
N ALA A 141 -2.12 7.76 -5.23
CA ALA A 141 -2.96 7.62 -4.04
C ALA A 141 -2.28 8.22 -2.80
N ILE A 142 -0.98 7.97 -2.61
CA ILE A 142 -0.19 8.54 -1.51
C ILE A 142 -0.25 10.07 -1.54
N THR A 143 -0.02 10.68 -2.70
CA THR A 143 -0.04 12.13 -2.86
C THR A 143 -1.43 12.74 -2.63
N GLN A 144 -2.52 11.98 -2.85
CA GLN A 144 -3.88 12.41 -2.49
C GLN A 144 -4.02 12.62 -0.97
N TRP A 145 -3.55 11.65 -0.17
CA TRP A 145 -3.57 11.79 1.28
C TRP A 145 -2.79 13.01 1.76
N LEU A 146 -1.60 13.20 1.20
CA LEU A 146 -0.70 14.30 1.60
C LEU A 146 -1.27 15.67 1.23
N VAL A 147 -1.78 15.83 0.00
CA VAL A 147 -2.34 17.11 -0.44
C VAL A 147 -3.67 17.43 0.24
N ALA A 148 -4.47 16.42 0.58
CA ALA A 148 -5.70 16.61 1.35
C ALA A 148 -5.43 17.21 2.73
N CYS A 149 -4.27 16.94 3.34
CA CYS A 149 -3.85 17.59 4.59
C CYS A 149 -3.64 19.12 4.44
N LEU A 150 -3.40 19.62 3.23
CA LEU A 150 -3.29 21.06 2.95
C LEU A 150 -4.66 21.69 2.70
N GLN A 151 -5.71 20.91 2.52
CA GLN A 151 -7.11 21.33 2.34
C GLN A 151 -7.31 22.33 1.18
N PRO A 152 -6.93 21.99 -0.08
CA PRO A 152 -7.16 22.87 -1.21
C PRO A 152 -8.66 23.19 -1.37
N PRO A 153 -9.06 24.47 -1.51
CA PRO A 153 -10.46 24.87 -1.63
C PRO A 153 -11.25 24.20 -2.76
N HIS A 154 -10.58 23.88 -3.88
CA HIS A 154 -11.23 23.23 -5.03
C HIS A 154 -11.23 21.69 -4.94
N LEU A 155 -10.51 21.10 -3.97
CA LEU A 155 -10.53 19.64 -3.78
C LEU A 155 -11.87 19.20 -3.18
N THR A 156 -12.64 18.44 -3.95
CA THR A 156 -14.03 18.09 -3.61
C THR A 156 -14.19 16.62 -3.19
N ALA A 157 -13.44 15.70 -3.80
CA ALA A 157 -13.49 14.27 -3.50
C ALA A 157 -12.20 13.57 -3.95
N MET A 158 -11.89 12.40 -3.40
CA MET A 158 -10.72 11.64 -3.82
C MET A 158 -10.91 10.13 -3.74
N VAL A 159 -10.22 9.41 -4.63
CA VAL A 159 -10.22 7.95 -4.74
C VAL A 159 -8.78 7.45 -4.63
N PRO A 160 -8.21 7.37 -3.43
CA PRO A 160 -6.86 6.82 -3.22
C PRO A 160 -6.88 5.31 -3.29
N TRP A 161 -6.42 4.80 -4.44
CA TRP A 161 -6.38 3.37 -4.74
C TRP A 161 -5.01 2.78 -4.40
N GLU A 162 -4.94 1.85 -3.44
CA GLU A 162 -3.68 1.26 -2.95
C GLU A 162 -2.65 2.32 -2.50
N GLY A 163 -2.95 3.12 -1.48
CA GLY A 163 -2.15 4.25 -1.03
C GLY A 163 -1.63 4.13 0.40
N ALA A 164 -0.30 4.02 0.56
CA ALA A 164 0.36 4.19 1.85
C ALA A 164 0.06 5.59 2.44
N GLY A 165 -0.02 5.70 3.76
CA GLY A 165 -0.30 6.96 4.43
C GLY A 165 0.79 7.41 5.41
N ASP A 166 1.61 6.49 5.88
CA ASP A 166 2.72 6.71 6.81
C ASP A 166 4.04 6.35 6.10
N ALA A 167 4.86 7.37 5.82
CA ALA A 167 6.10 7.19 5.07
C ALA A 167 7.11 6.29 5.79
N TYR A 168 7.08 6.26 7.13
CA TYR A 168 7.93 5.39 7.92
C TYR A 168 7.38 3.96 7.94
N ARG A 169 6.17 3.76 8.52
CA ARG A 169 5.61 2.45 8.85
C ARG A 169 5.09 1.67 7.65
N ASP A 170 4.54 2.36 6.65
CA ASP A 170 3.92 1.70 5.49
C ASP A 170 4.92 1.46 4.35
N LYS A 171 6.02 2.23 4.29
CA LYS A 171 6.89 2.28 3.11
C LYS A 171 8.37 2.08 3.40
N ALA A 172 8.97 2.93 4.24
CA ALA A 172 10.42 2.97 4.37
C ALA A 172 10.96 1.95 5.38
N ARG A 173 10.25 1.76 6.52
CA ARG A 173 10.73 0.94 7.64
C ARG A 173 9.60 0.18 8.31
N HIS A 174 9.39 -1.07 7.93
CA HIS A 174 8.39 -1.91 8.56
C HIS A 174 8.85 -2.33 9.96
N GLY A 175 8.11 -1.91 10.99
CA GLY A 175 8.50 -2.17 12.37
C GLY A 175 9.91 -1.69 12.76
N GLY A 176 10.46 -0.69 12.06
CA GLY A 176 11.82 -0.18 12.25
C GLY A 176 12.86 -0.78 11.31
N ILE A 177 12.56 -1.84 10.55
CA ILE A 177 13.46 -2.53 9.63
C ILE A 177 13.39 -1.87 8.25
N LEU A 178 14.53 -1.51 7.64
CA LEU A 178 14.58 -0.83 6.35
C LEU A 178 14.10 -1.72 5.20
N SER A 179 13.01 -1.32 4.54
CA SER A 179 12.53 -1.91 3.29
C SER A 179 13.27 -1.31 2.10
N ASN A 180 14.44 -1.86 1.79
CA ASN A 180 15.37 -1.26 0.83
C ASN A 180 15.14 -1.68 -0.62
N ASN A 181 14.78 -2.94 -0.86
CA ASN A 181 14.85 -3.52 -2.21
C ASN A 181 13.88 -2.85 -3.18
N PHE A 182 12.67 -2.53 -2.73
CA PHE A 182 11.71 -1.82 -3.57
C PHE A 182 12.24 -0.45 -4.00
N GLN A 183 12.75 0.36 -3.07
CA GLN A 183 13.29 1.69 -3.39
C GLN A 183 14.47 1.61 -4.35
N GLN A 184 15.38 0.66 -4.15
CA GLN A 184 16.56 0.46 -5.00
C GLN A 184 16.22 0.08 -6.44
N ALA A 185 15.06 -0.57 -6.65
CA ALA A 185 14.63 -0.97 -7.98
C ALA A 185 13.62 0.01 -8.61
N TRP A 186 12.68 0.52 -7.82
CA TRP A 186 11.64 1.44 -8.27
C TRP A 186 12.20 2.80 -8.69
N TYR A 187 13.04 3.40 -7.85
CA TYR A 187 13.51 4.76 -8.07
C TYR A 187 14.34 4.93 -9.36
N PRO A 188 15.38 4.13 -9.61
CA PRO A 188 16.12 4.22 -10.88
C PRO A 188 15.26 3.91 -12.11
N ARG A 189 14.37 2.91 -12.00
CA ARG A 189 13.65 2.37 -13.13
C ARG A 189 12.41 3.19 -13.51
N GLN A 190 11.67 3.69 -12.54
CA GLN A 190 10.38 4.32 -12.79
C GLN A 190 10.44 5.83 -12.66
N VAL A 191 11.33 6.38 -11.85
CA VAL A 191 11.43 7.81 -11.57
C VAL A 191 12.62 8.42 -12.30
N LEU A 192 13.84 7.90 -12.08
CA LEU A 192 15.02 8.49 -12.71
C LEU A 192 15.07 8.28 -14.22
N SER A 193 14.43 7.22 -14.74
CA SER A 193 14.30 7.01 -16.19
C SER A 193 13.56 8.16 -16.89
N VAL A 194 12.71 8.87 -16.16
CA VAL A 194 11.96 10.03 -16.64
C VAL A 194 12.32 11.32 -15.89
N GLN A 195 13.46 11.36 -15.20
CA GLN A 195 13.96 12.60 -14.59
C GLN A 195 14.07 13.70 -15.65
N HIS A 196 13.63 14.92 -15.32
CA HIS A 196 13.71 16.05 -16.24
C HIS A 196 15.12 16.28 -16.76
N GLY A 197 15.24 16.44 -18.07
CA GLY A 197 16.55 16.64 -18.73
C GLY A 197 17.38 15.36 -18.93
N ASN A 198 16.86 14.16 -18.57
CA ASN A 198 17.55 12.90 -18.82
C ASN A 198 17.61 12.62 -20.33
N PRO A 199 18.80 12.63 -20.98
CA PRO A 199 18.92 12.43 -22.43
C PRO A 199 18.58 11.01 -22.89
N GLU A 200 18.58 10.02 -21.97
CA GLU A 200 18.27 8.61 -22.24
C GLU A 200 16.80 8.28 -21.93
N GLY A 201 15.99 9.29 -21.60
CA GLY A 201 14.59 9.11 -21.28
C GLY A 201 13.75 8.64 -22.48
N PRO A 202 12.54 8.09 -22.22
CA PRO A 202 11.66 7.61 -23.28
C PRO A 202 11.15 8.75 -24.19
N THR A 203 10.74 8.40 -25.39
CA THR A 203 10.06 9.33 -26.30
C THR A 203 8.57 9.39 -25.98
N ASP A 204 8.01 10.58 -25.88
CA ASP A 204 6.58 10.82 -25.91
C ASP A 204 6.06 10.58 -27.33
N PRO A 205 5.27 9.52 -27.58
CA PRO A 205 4.84 9.19 -28.95
C PRO A 205 3.82 10.18 -29.53
N TRP A 206 3.20 10.99 -28.68
CA TRP A 206 2.20 11.96 -29.11
C TRP A 206 2.82 13.29 -29.55
N LEU A 207 3.96 13.66 -28.94
CA LEU A 207 4.72 14.85 -29.31
C LEU A 207 5.87 14.53 -30.28
N GLY A 208 6.36 13.29 -30.31
CA GLY A 208 7.55 12.90 -31.06
C GLY A 208 8.85 13.45 -30.47
N GLU A 209 8.82 13.85 -29.20
CA GLU A 209 9.91 14.47 -28.45
C GLU A 209 10.24 13.68 -27.19
N PRO A 210 11.39 13.93 -26.49
CA PRO A 210 11.67 13.27 -25.21
C PRO A 210 10.58 13.60 -24.18
N ALA A 211 10.07 12.56 -23.50
CA ALA A 211 9.12 12.73 -22.39
C ALA A 211 9.77 13.45 -21.19
N THR A 212 11.09 13.55 -21.16
CA THR A 212 11.92 14.22 -20.14
C THR A 212 12.18 15.70 -20.40
N GLY A 213 11.51 16.28 -21.39
CA GLY A 213 11.71 17.67 -21.80
C GLY A 213 12.75 17.88 -22.89
N PRO A 214 12.86 19.10 -23.42
CA PRO A 214 13.80 19.41 -24.50
C PRO A 214 15.25 19.57 -24.02
N GLU A 215 15.47 19.79 -22.74
CA GLU A 215 16.77 19.95 -22.10
C GLU A 215 17.53 18.62 -22.10
N LYS A 216 18.86 18.72 -22.16
CA LYS A 216 19.77 17.57 -22.02
C LYS A 216 20.80 17.89 -20.96
N LEU A 217 20.56 17.41 -19.74
CA LEU A 217 21.46 17.65 -18.61
C LEU A 217 22.59 16.61 -18.59
N ALA A 218 23.77 17.04 -18.15
CA ALA A 218 24.85 16.12 -17.88
C ALA A 218 24.56 15.29 -16.62
N GLU A 219 25.14 14.09 -16.48
CA GLU A 219 24.89 13.22 -15.31
C GLU A 219 25.17 13.94 -13.98
N ALA A 220 26.19 14.77 -13.90
CA ALA A 220 26.47 15.54 -12.67
C ALA A 220 25.36 16.55 -12.32
N GLU A 221 24.67 17.09 -13.32
CA GLU A 221 23.54 18.00 -13.14
C GLU A 221 22.28 17.20 -12.75
N LEU A 222 22.07 16.03 -13.36
CA LEU A 222 20.97 15.12 -12.98
C LEU A 222 21.10 14.68 -11.51
N VAL A 223 22.31 14.27 -11.09
CA VAL A 223 22.59 13.91 -9.69
C VAL A 223 22.38 15.09 -8.73
N ALA A 224 22.79 16.29 -9.11
CA ALA A 224 22.62 17.49 -8.29
C ALA A 224 21.15 17.94 -8.17
N ASN A 225 20.29 17.49 -9.10
CA ASN A 225 18.85 17.86 -9.17
C ASN A 225 17.92 16.77 -8.65
N ARG A 226 18.40 15.84 -7.82
CA ARG A 226 17.56 14.80 -7.21
C ARG A 226 17.99 14.43 -5.80
N VAL A 227 17.05 13.88 -5.05
CA VAL A 227 17.34 13.23 -3.77
C VAL A 227 17.87 11.81 -4.00
N GLU A 228 18.76 11.34 -3.15
CA GLU A 228 19.19 9.93 -3.13
C GLU A 228 18.39 9.19 -2.03
N LEU A 229 17.24 8.63 -2.40
CA LEU A 229 16.23 8.09 -1.47
C LEU A 229 16.79 7.04 -0.50
N LEU A 230 17.68 6.17 -0.95
CA LEU A 230 18.27 5.14 -0.08
C LEU A 230 19.22 5.75 0.95
N GLU A 231 20.00 6.74 0.58
CA GLU A 231 20.90 7.45 1.49
C GLU A 231 20.11 8.20 2.56
N GLU A 232 19.02 8.88 2.17
CA GLU A 232 18.08 9.50 3.10
C GLU A 232 17.47 8.47 4.07
N ALA A 233 17.00 7.34 3.55
CA ALA A 233 16.42 6.29 4.39
C ALA A 233 17.43 5.67 5.38
N LEU A 234 18.70 5.59 5.01
CA LEU A 234 19.79 5.14 5.88
C LEU A 234 20.16 6.21 6.92
N ALA A 235 20.13 7.48 6.53
CA ALA A 235 20.42 8.60 7.43
C ALA A 235 19.34 8.81 8.51
N HIS A 236 18.10 8.37 8.24
CA HIS A 236 16.93 8.53 9.11
C HIS A 236 16.43 7.17 9.63
N PRO A 237 17.09 6.54 10.63
CA PRO A 237 16.67 5.24 11.16
C PRO A 237 15.42 5.30 12.04
N LEU A 238 15.06 6.47 12.56
CA LEU A 238 13.90 6.70 13.43
C LEU A 238 12.79 7.47 12.71
N ASP A 239 11.57 7.42 13.25
CA ASP A 239 10.44 8.23 12.80
C ASP A 239 10.62 9.69 13.26
N ASP A 240 11.38 10.44 12.49
CA ASP A 240 11.69 11.84 12.71
C ASP A 240 10.89 12.79 11.80
N GLU A 241 11.30 14.05 11.72
CA GLU A 241 10.63 15.06 10.93
C GLU A 241 10.65 14.75 9.41
N HIS A 242 11.72 14.07 8.92
CA HIS A 242 11.82 13.66 7.53
C HIS A 242 10.62 12.81 7.10
N TYR A 243 10.23 11.82 7.91
CA TYR A 243 9.08 10.96 7.62
C TYR A 243 7.75 11.62 7.98
N ARG A 244 7.68 12.35 9.10
CA ARG A 244 6.44 12.99 9.55
C ARG A 244 5.91 14.01 8.55
N THR A 245 6.80 14.75 7.90
CA THR A 245 6.43 15.72 6.86
C THR A 245 6.01 15.09 5.54
N ARG A 246 6.27 13.78 5.38
CA ARG A 246 5.89 12.95 4.22
C ARG A 246 4.79 11.93 4.55
N SER A 247 4.16 12.08 5.71
CA SER A 247 3.07 11.22 6.19
C SER A 247 1.78 12.01 6.34
N ALA A 248 0.64 11.33 6.15
CA ALA A 248 -0.67 11.97 6.29
C ALA A 248 -1.00 12.31 7.74
N ASP A 249 -1.39 13.55 7.98
CA ASP A 249 -2.10 13.94 9.21
C ASP A 249 -3.59 13.69 9.03
N TRP A 250 -4.05 12.53 9.47
CA TRP A 250 -5.43 12.11 9.33
C TRP A 250 -6.45 13.08 9.93
N SER A 251 -6.06 13.86 10.93
CA SER A 251 -6.93 14.87 11.54
C SER A 251 -7.26 16.03 10.60
N ARG A 252 -6.49 16.19 9.53
CA ARG A 252 -6.66 17.22 8.52
C ARG A 252 -7.30 16.72 7.23
N VAL A 253 -7.44 15.41 7.05
CA VAL A 253 -8.13 14.80 5.91
C VAL A 253 -9.63 14.86 6.15
N THR A 254 -10.29 15.88 5.59
CA THR A 254 -11.71 16.18 5.78
C THR A 254 -12.56 16.05 4.53
N VAL A 255 -11.92 15.94 3.36
CA VAL A 255 -12.58 15.77 2.06
C VAL A 255 -13.19 14.37 1.94
N PRO A 256 -14.36 14.19 1.30
CA PRO A 256 -14.92 12.88 1.01
C PRO A 256 -13.97 11.96 0.26
N PHE A 257 -13.89 10.68 0.64
CA PHE A 257 -13.02 9.73 -0.05
C PHE A 257 -13.54 8.30 -0.11
N LEU A 258 -13.13 7.61 -1.19
CA LEU A 258 -13.24 6.16 -1.34
C LEU A 258 -11.83 5.56 -1.27
N SER A 259 -11.47 4.97 -0.13
CA SER A 259 -10.21 4.28 0.09
C SER A 259 -10.28 2.85 -0.45
N ALA A 260 -9.44 2.49 -1.41
CA ALA A 260 -9.42 1.15 -1.99
C ALA A 260 -8.14 0.39 -1.61
N ALA A 261 -8.28 -0.67 -0.82
CA ALA A 261 -7.19 -1.42 -0.20
C ALA A 261 -6.97 -2.77 -0.85
N SER A 262 -5.76 -3.04 -1.36
CA SER A 262 -5.37 -4.38 -1.79
C SER A 262 -5.17 -5.31 -0.60
N LEU A 263 -5.77 -6.51 -0.63
CA LEU A 263 -5.58 -7.55 0.38
C LEU A 263 -4.31 -8.40 0.17
N ALA A 264 -3.46 -8.02 -0.77
CA ALA A 264 -2.25 -8.75 -1.14
C ALA A 264 -1.07 -7.84 -1.52
N GLY A 265 -1.14 -6.56 -1.16
CA GLY A 265 -0.08 -5.56 -1.35
C GLY A 265 0.78 -5.34 -0.10
N TYR A 266 1.03 -6.40 0.68
CA TYR A 266 1.80 -6.31 1.92
C TYR A 266 3.21 -5.77 1.67
N GLY A 267 3.64 -4.89 2.56
CA GLY A 267 4.93 -4.20 2.47
C GLY A 267 4.87 -2.82 1.81
N LEU A 268 3.67 -2.34 1.37
CA LEU A 268 3.53 -0.96 0.88
C LEU A 268 2.12 -0.36 1.07
N HIS A 269 1.07 -0.97 0.50
CA HIS A 269 -0.18 -0.25 0.22
C HIS A 269 -1.26 -0.38 1.31
N PRO A 270 -1.71 -1.60 1.74
CA PRO A 270 -3.01 -1.76 2.40
C PRO A 270 -3.11 -1.03 3.73
N ARG A 271 -2.04 -0.96 4.53
CA ARG A 271 -2.10 -0.36 5.87
C ARG A 271 -2.59 1.09 5.82
N GLY A 272 -2.06 1.91 4.92
CA GLY A 272 -2.46 3.31 4.78
C GLY A 272 -3.95 3.49 4.45
N ASN A 273 -4.50 2.64 3.60
CA ASN A 273 -5.93 2.68 3.25
C ASN A 273 -6.84 2.36 4.44
N PHE A 274 -6.51 1.34 5.24
CA PHE A 274 -7.25 1.00 6.45
C PHE A 274 -7.11 2.06 7.54
N GLU A 275 -5.91 2.61 7.73
CA GLU A 275 -5.64 3.68 8.68
C GLU A 275 -6.40 4.96 8.30
N ALA A 276 -6.44 5.32 7.03
CA ALA A 276 -7.23 6.45 6.52
C ALA A 276 -8.70 6.30 6.86
N PHE A 277 -9.31 5.15 6.57
CA PHE A 277 -10.72 4.92 6.87
C PHE A 277 -11.00 5.01 8.38
N THR A 278 -10.11 4.49 9.23
CA THR A 278 -10.34 4.49 10.68
C THR A 278 -10.05 5.84 11.33
N GLN A 279 -9.04 6.59 10.87
CA GLN A 279 -8.52 7.75 11.58
C GLN A 279 -8.82 9.10 10.94
N ALA A 280 -9.13 9.15 9.61
CA ALA A 280 -9.38 10.44 8.96
C ALA A 280 -10.60 11.15 9.55
N ALA A 281 -10.49 12.49 9.65
CA ALA A 281 -11.54 13.35 10.16
C ALA A 281 -12.74 13.51 9.21
N ALA A 282 -12.62 13.05 7.96
CA ALA A 282 -13.73 13.05 7.01
C ALA A 282 -14.94 12.29 7.56
N THR A 283 -16.14 12.86 7.40
CA THR A 283 -17.42 12.22 7.75
C THR A 283 -17.88 11.28 6.64
N ASP A 284 -17.62 11.68 5.40
CA ASP A 284 -18.01 10.97 4.18
C ASP A 284 -16.83 10.15 3.69
N LYS A 285 -16.74 8.91 4.13
CA LYS A 285 -15.63 8.01 3.85
C LYS A 285 -16.07 6.58 3.64
N TRP A 286 -15.50 5.95 2.64
CA TRP A 286 -15.75 4.56 2.27
C TRP A 286 -14.45 3.80 2.16
N LEU A 287 -14.52 2.51 2.48
CA LEU A 287 -13.44 1.54 2.32
C LEU A 287 -13.89 0.43 1.38
N GLU A 288 -13.14 0.19 0.35
CA GLU A 288 -13.26 -0.99 -0.51
C GLU A 288 -12.02 -1.87 -0.31
N THR A 289 -12.17 -3.21 -0.36
CA THR A 289 -11.05 -4.13 -0.35
C THR A 289 -11.07 -5.07 -1.54
N HIS A 290 -9.94 -5.29 -2.19
CA HIS A 290 -9.81 -6.17 -3.35
C HIS A 290 -8.55 -7.03 -3.27
N PRO A 291 -8.56 -8.23 -3.88
CA PRO A 291 -7.37 -9.02 -4.15
C PRO A 291 -6.80 -8.69 -5.53
N GLY A 292 -5.77 -9.41 -5.94
CA GLY A 292 -5.27 -9.39 -7.30
C GLY A 292 -4.08 -8.47 -7.52
N ARG A 293 -3.75 -8.25 -8.77
CA ARG A 293 -2.62 -7.42 -9.16
C ARG A 293 -2.91 -5.95 -9.00
N HIS A 294 -1.85 -5.19 -8.85
CA HIS A 294 -1.86 -3.75 -8.61
C HIS A 294 -2.73 -2.95 -9.58
N GLU A 295 -2.60 -3.24 -10.87
CA GLU A 295 -3.29 -2.54 -11.96
C GLU A 295 -4.68 -3.09 -12.27
N GLU A 296 -5.06 -4.24 -11.68
CA GLU A 296 -6.20 -5.02 -12.15
C GLU A 296 -7.55 -4.36 -11.82
N TRP A 297 -7.89 -4.26 -10.53
CA TRP A 297 -9.20 -3.82 -10.08
C TRP A 297 -9.53 -2.37 -10.41
N PHE A 298 -8.54 -1.51 -10.50
CA PHE A 298 -8.73 -0.11 -10.85
C PHE A 298 -9.34 0.06 -12.25
N TYR A 299 -8.95 -0.80 -13.20
CA TYR A 299 -9.38 -0.74 -14.59
C TYR A 299 -10.49 -1.72 -14.94
N LEU A 300 -10.82 -2.69 -14.09
CA LEU A 300 -11.95 -3.58 -14.31
C LEU A 300 -13.29 -2.82 -14.23
N ALA A 301 -14.29 -3.29 -14.99
CA ALA A 301 -15.59 -2.64 -15.09
C ALA A 301 -16.24 -2.35 -13.73
N GLU A 302 -16.11 -3.29 -12.78
CA GLU A 302 -16.65 -3.13 -11.43
C GLU A 302 -15.92 -2.04 -10.62
N GLY A 303 -14.59 -2.01 -10.68
CA GLY A 303 -13.79 -0.96 -10.03
C GLY A 303 -14.04 0.41 -10.65
N MET A 304 -14.13 0.49 -11.97
CA MET A 304 -14.45 1.74 -12.68
C MET A 304 -15.87 2.25 -12.38
N GLU A 305 -16.86 1.35 -12.30
CA GLU A 305 -18.23 1.73 -11.93
C GLU A 305 -18.29 2.26 -10.49
N LEU A 306 -17.56 1.65 -9.57
CA LEU A 306 -17.47 2.11 -8.18
C LEU A 306 -16.85 3.52 -8.10
N GLN A 307 -15.73 3.75 -8.78
CA GLN A 307 -15.07 5.05 -8.89
C GLN A 307 -16.00 6.09 -9.51
N LYS A 308 -16.65 5.74 -10.62
CA LYS A 308 -17.57 6.62 -11.35
C LYS A 308 -18.75 7.05 -10.48
N ARG A 309 -19.44 6.11 -9.84
CA ARG A 309 -20.59 6.41 -8.98
C ARG A 309 -20.22 7.33 -7.82
N PHE A 310 -19.06 7.10 -7.19
CA PHE A 310 -18.54 7.96 -6.13
C PHE A 310 -18.27 9.38 -6.65
N LEU A 311 -17.53 9.50 -7.74
CA LEU A 311 -17.14 10.81 -8.30
C LEU A 311 -18.33 11.55 -8.90
N ASP A 312 -19.27 10.88 -9.58
CA ASP A 312 -20.50 11.50 -10.09
C ASP A 312 -21.34 12.08 -8.95
N HIS A 313 -21.44 11.36 -7.82
CA HIS A 313 -22.17 11.85 -6.65
C HIS A 313 -21.56 13.17 -6.10
N PHE A 314 -20.28 13.19 -5.82
CA PHE A 314 -19.63 14.35 -5.18
C PHE A 314 -19.29 15.48 -6.14
N LEU A 315 -18.82 15.17 -7.34
CA LEU A 315 -18.36 16.19 -8.29
C LEU A 315 -19.49 16.73 -9.16
N LYS A 316 -20.46 15.90 -9.55
CA LYS A 316 -21.59 16.32 -10.37
C LYS A 316 -22.88 16.56 -9.57
N GLY A 317 -22.94 16.02 -8.33
CA GLY A 317 -24.14 16.10 -7.48
C GLY A 317 -25.25 15.16 -7.97
N GLU A 318 -24.89 14.05 -8.60
CA GLU A 318 -25.86 13.07 -9.09
C GLU A 318 -26.48 12.26 -7.95
N ASP A 319 -27.78 12.12 -7.96
CA ASP A 319 -28.51 11.16 -7.11
C ASP A 319 -28.48 9.78 -7.77
N ASN A 320 -27.38 9.07 -7.58
CA ASN A 320 -27.09 7.77 -8.18
C ASN A 320 -27.12 6.60 -7.19
N GLY A 321 -27.72 6.83 -6.01
CA GLY A 321 -27.83 5.84 -4.94
C GLY A 321 -26.54 5.66 -4.13
N TRP A 322 -25.54 6.55 -4.26
CA TRP A 322 -24.32 6.47 -3.46
C TRP A 322 -24.58 6.58 -1.95
N ASP A 323 -25.56 7.38 -1.53
CA ASP A 323 -25.99 7.51 -0.11
C ASP A 323 -26.41 6.18 0.53
N GLN A 324 -26.74 5.17 -0.29
CA GLN A 324 -27.10 3.83 0.18
C GLN A 324 -25.89 2.86 0.11
N GLN A 325 -24.74 3.31 -0.39
CA GLN A 325 -23.53 2.49 -0.45
C GLN A 325 -23.07 2.15 0.96
N PRO A 326 -22.87 0.86 1.31
CA PRO A 326 -22.27 0.51 2.58
C PRO A 326 -20.92 1.20 2.77
N PRO A 327 -20.63 1.74 3.96
CA PRO A 327 -19.34 2.42 4.22
C PRO A 327 -18.12 1.52 3.99
N VAL A 328 -18.28 0.21 4.11
CA VAL A 328 -17.22 -0.77 3.88
C VAL A 328 -17.73 -1.83 2.90
N LEU A 329 -17.00 -2.05 1.83
CA LEU A 329 -17.23 -3.12 0.86
C LEU A 329 -16.04 -4.09 0.92
N LEU A 330 -16.25 -5.23 1.53
CA LEU A 330 -15.25 -6.29 1.63
C LEU A 330 -15.39 -7.28 0.47
N ARG A 331 -14.25 -7.81 0.02
CA ARG A 331 -14.19 -8.96 -0.89
C ARG A 331 -13.56 -10.12 -0.16
N LEU A 332 -14.40 -11.05 0.28
CA LEU A 332 -13.99 -12.23 1.02
C LEU A 332 -13.29 -13.21 0.07
N ARG A 333 -12.01 -13.49 0.36
CA ARG A 333 -11.21 -14.47 -0.39
C ARG A 333 -11.55 -15.89 0.06
N ARG A 334 -11.43 -16.85 -0.85
CA ARG A 334 -11.52 -18.28 -0.56
C ARG A 334 -10.30 -19.00 -1.13
N PRO A 335 -9.85 -20.12 -0.52
CA PRO A 335 -8.70 -20.87 -1.01
C PRO A 335 -8.84 -21.35 -2.45
N PHE A 336 -7.75 -21.22 -3.24
CA PHE A 336 -7.61 -21.77 -4.60
C PHE A 336 -8.65 -21.27 -5.62
N THR A 337 -9.21 -20.10 -5.41
CA THR A 337 -10.07 -19.43 -6.40
C THR A 337 -9.70 -17.93 -6.47
N THR A 338 -9.93 -17.35 -7.62
CA THR A 338 -9.88 -15.90 -7.83
C THR A 338 -11.22 -15.22 -7.55
N ASP A 339 -12.30 -16.01 -7.47
CA ASP A 339 -13.61 -15.48 -7.13
C ASP A 339 -13.62 -14.93 -5.72
N THR A 340 -14.29 -13.82 -5.53
CA THR A 340 -14.50 -13.19 -4.24
C THR A 340 -15.97 -13.02 -3.96
N GLU A 341 -16.33 -13.03 -2.69
CA GLU A 341 -17.69 -12.77 -2.23
C GLU A 341 -17.79 -11.32 -1.75
N PRO A 342 -18.44 -10.40 -2.49
CA PRO A 342 -18.62 -9.03 -2.06
C PRO A 342 -19.58 -8.96 -0.89
N ARG A 343 -19.23 -8.19 0.14
CA ARG A 343 -20.06 -8.02 1.33
C ARG A 343 -20.01 -6.58 1.84
N GLY A 344 -21.17 -5.94 1.92
CA GLY A 344 -21.32 -4.64 2.54
C GLY A 344 -21.30 -4.72 4.06
N GLU A 345 -20.52 -3.85 4.71
CA GLU A 345 -20.40 -3.70 6.15
C GLU A 345 -20.55 -2.24 6.56
N ARG A 346 -20.79 -1.99 7.85
CA ARG A 346 -21.04 -0.62 8.35
C ARG A 346 -19.82 0.03 8.97
N GLU A 347 -18.77 -0.74 9.26
CA GLU A 347 -17.61 -0.31 10.03
C GLU A 347 -16.39 -1.21 9.78
N TRP A 348 -15.23 -0.71 10.15
CA TRP A 348 -13.97 -1.45 10.17
C TRP A 348 -13.13 -1.02 11.38
N PRO A 349 -12.53 -1.96 12.18
CA PRO A 349 -12.83 -3.41 12.16
C PRO A 349 -14.28 -3.68 12.53
N LEU A 350 -14.78 -4.89 12.21
CA LEU A 350 -16.20 -5.23 12.46
C LEU A 350 -16.48 -5.36 13.96
N ALA A 351 -17.52 -4.70 14.48
CA ALA A 351 -17.88 -4.76 15.90
C ALA A 351 -18.18 -6.17 16.41
N ARG A 352 -18.63 -7.07 15.50
CA ARG A 352 -18.90 -8.47 15.83
C ARG A 352 -17.67 -9.37 15.86
N THR A 353 -16.48 -8.82 15.62
CA THR A 353 -15.22 -9.59 15.66
C THR A 353 -15.02 -10.22 17.04
N ALA A 354 -14.91 -11.53 17.08
CA ALA A 354 -14.49 -12.28 18.25
C ALA A 354 -12.96 -12.35 18.28
N TRP A 355 -12.35 -11.41 18.99
CA TRP A 355 -10.90 -11.36 19.16
C TRP A 355 -10.42 -12.57 19.93
N THR A 356 -9.77 -13.53 19.25
CA THR A 356 -9.45 -14.84 19.79
C THR A 356 -7.93 -15.02 19.91
N ASN A 357 -7.45 -15.24 21.13
CA ASN A 357 -6.05 -15.60 21.35
C ASN A 357 -5.80 -17.05 20.96
N SER A 358 -4.72 -17.27 20.23
CA SER A 358 -4.15 -18.57 19.92
C SER A 358 -2.72 -18.61 20.47
N TYR A 359 -2.47 -19.48 21.45
CA TYR A 359 -1.20 -19.53 22.19
C TYR A 359 -0.20 -20.45 21.51
N LEU A 360 1.06 -20.04 21.51
CA LEU A 360 2.18 -20.80 20.99
C LEU A 360 2.64 -21.82 22.05
N SER A 361 3.11 -23.00 21.60
CA SER A 361 3.67 -24.03 22.47
C SER A 361 4.95 -24.63 21.88
N ALA A 362 5.76 -25.29 22.72
CA ALA A 362 7.07 -25.79 22.32
C ALA A 362 7.03 -26.94 21.29
N ASP A 363 5.91 -27.62 21.15
CA ASP A 363 5.67 -28.62 20.11
C ASP A 363 5.22 -28.00 18.77
N LEU A 364 5.41 -26.69 18.61
CA LEU A 364 5.05 -25.90 17.44
C LEU A 364 3.54 -25.88 17.16
N ALA A 365 2.73 -26.08 18.19
CA ALA A 365 1.30 -25.93 18.07
C ALA A 365 0.84 -24.49 18.34
N LEU A 366 -0.29 -24.14 17.75
CA LEU A 366 -1.03 -22.88 17.92
C LEU A 366 -2.43 -23.25 18.40
N GLY A 367 -2.75 -22.99 19.67
CA GLY A 367 -3.94 -23.51 20.30
C GLY A 367 -4.70 -22.53 21.19
N PRO A 368 -5.95 -22.85 21.58
CA PRO A 368 -6.79 -21.95 22.36
C PRO A 368 -6.38 -21.84 23.84
N ALA A 369 -5.58 -22.77 24.35
CA ALA A 369 -5.21 -22.84 25.76
C ALA A 369 -3.78 -22.35 25.99
N GLN A 370 -3.62 -21.47 26.97
CA GLN A 370 -2.32 -21.09 27.49
C GLN A 370 -1.69 -22.27 28.24
N ALA A 371 -0.38 -22.51 28.07
CA ALA A 371 0.35 -23.47 28.89
C ALA A 371 0.35 -23.03 30.36
N THR A 372 0.04 -23.97 31.28
CA THR A 372 -0.17 -23.66 32.71
C THR A 372 0.86 -24.30 33.63
N GLU A 373 1.65 -25.26 33.15
CA GLU A 373 2.48 -26.08 34.02
C GLU A 373 3.97 -25.76 33.97
N GLU A 374 4.55 -25.60 32.78
CA GLU A 374 5.99 -25.36 32.64
C GLU A 374 6.30 -24.25 31.62
N ALA A 375 7.36 -23.48 31.91
CA ALA A 375 7.96 -22.59 30.93
C ALA A 375 8.71 -23.40 29.88
N THR A 376 8.45 -23.15 28.62
CA THR A 376 9.11 -23.79 27.47
C THR A 376 9.55 -22.75 26.45
N GLU A 377 10.39 -23.15 25.51
CA GLU A 377 10.95 -22.24 24.52
C GLU A 377 11.18 -22.90 23.16
N VAL A 378 11.17 -22.09 22.11
CA VAL A 378 11.54 -22.48 20.76
C VAL A 378 12.56 -21.50 20.23
N SER A 379 13.72 -21.99 19.81
CA SER A 379 14.81 -21.17 19.30
C SER A 379 15.04 -21.38 17.81
N PHE A 380 15.44 -20.32 17.11
CA PHE A 380 15.87 -20.38 15.72
C PHE A 380 17.06 -19.45 15.48
N ASP A 381 17.91 -19.78 14.52
CA ASP A 381 18.95 -18.88 14.06
C ASP A 381 18.33 -17.83 13.13
N ALA A 382 18.55 -16.55 13.39
CA ALA A 382 17.85 -15.46 12.71
C ALA A 382 18.02 -15.43 11.18
N LEU A 383 19.15 -15.96 10.68
CA LEU A 383 19.43 -16.11 9.24
C LEU A 383 19.24 -17.55 8.76
N GLY A 384 18.66 -18.42 9.60
CA GLY A 384 18.41 -19.84 9.33
C GLY A 384 16.96 -20.13 8.99
N GLU A 385 16.56 -21.41 9.16
CA GLU A 385 15.19 -21.84 8.91
C GLU A 385 14.22 -21.19 9.91
N PRO A 386 13.05 -20.73 9.42
CA PRO A 386 12.01 -20.16 10.28
C PRO A 386 11.36 -21.23 11.18
N VAL A 387 10.67 -20.78 12.23
CA VAL A 387 9.79 -21.63 13.02
C VAL A 387 8.33 -21.37 12.66
N THR A 388 7.55 -22.46 12.54
CA THR A 388 6.14 -22.37 12.14
C THR A 388 5.25 -23.05 13.17
N PHE A 389 4.36 -22.29 13.77
CA PHE A 389 3.34 -22.76 14.71
C PHE A 389 2.03 -23.02 13.96
N LEU A 390 1.39 -24.17 14.20
CA LEU A 390 0.27 -24.66 13.39
C LEU A 390 -0.94 -25.00 14.27
N THR A 391 -2.13 -24.57 13.90
CA THR A 391 -3.37 -25.00 14.60
C THR A 391 -3.66 -26.48 14.34
N ALA A 392 -4.49 -27.09 15.19
CA ALA A 392 -5.26 -28.27 14.79
C ALA A 392 -6.10 -27.95 13.54
N PRO A 393 -6.57 -28.96 12.78
CA PRO A 393 -7.55 -28.71 11.72
C PRO A 393 -8.75 -27.96 12.26
N LEU A 394 -9.22 -26.94 11.53
CA LEU A 394 -10.43 -26.19 11.88
C LEU A 394 -11.65 -27.13 11.89
N ASP A 395 -12.41 -27.14 12.97
CA ASP A 395 -13.61 -27.97 13.10
C ASP A 395 -14.74 -27.50 12.16
N THR A 396 -14.80 -26.21 11.89
CA THR A 396 -15.85 -25.57 11.07
C THR A 396 -15.24 -24.55 10.12
N GLU A 397 -16.02 -24.14 9.11
CA GLU A 397 -15.67 -22.98 8.29
C GLU A 397 -15.41 -21.78 9.19
N THR A 398 -14.28 -21.12 8.99
CA THR A 398 -13.78 -20.02 9.83
C THR A 398 -13.44 -18.81 8.98
N GLU A 399 -14.04 -17.69 9.31
CA GLU A 399 -13.73 -16.39 8.69
C GLU A 399 -12.73 -15.62 9.54
N LEU A 400 -11.63 -15.19 8.91
CA LEU A 400 -10.66 -14.22 9.44
C LEU A 400 -10.82 -12.91 8.67
N THR A 401 -11.35 -11.87 9.32
CA THR A 401 -11.56 -10.56 8.71
C THR A 401 -11.20 -9.46 9.70
N GLY A 402 -10.06 -8.82 9.48
CA GLY A 402 -9.58 -7.76 10.35
C GLY A 402 -8.05 -7.66 10.42
N PRO A 403 -7.53 -6.69 11.16
CA PRO A 403 -6.15 -6.62 11.57
C PRO A 403 -5.82 -7.72 12.58
N LEU A 404 -4.53 -8.09 12.67
CA LEU A 404 -4.01 -9.10 13.59
C LEU A 404 -2.85 -8.53 14.40
N ALA A 405 -2.52 -9.19 15.49
CA ALA A 405 -1.31 -8.86 16.25
C ALA A 405 -0.77 -10.09 16.96
N THR A 406 0.53 -10.07 17.28
CA THR A 406 1.11 -11.01 18.22
C THR A 406 1.58 -10.31 19.47
N THR A 407 1.55 -11.02 20.58
CA THR A 407 2.37 -10.73 21.76
C THR A 407 3.37 -11.88 21.89
N LEU A 408 4.65 -11.59 21.78
CA LEU A 408 5.72 -12.56 21.88
C LEU A 408 6.62 -12.22 23.06
N PHE A 409 7.09 -13.23 23.78
CA PHE A 409 8.14 -13.10 24.79
C PHE A 409 9.41 -13.66 24.16
N ILE A 410 10.39 -12.81 23.89
CA ILE A 410 11.59 -13.19 23.17
C ILE A 410 12.85 -12.88 23.97
N SER A 411 13.90 -13.66 23.70
CA SER A 411 15.28 -13.29 24.04
C SER A 411 16.17 -13.46 22.79
N SER A 412 17.30 -12.77 22.78
CA SER A 412 18.30 -12.85 21.72
C SER A 412 19.68 -13.11 22.30
N THR A 413 20.55 -13.75 21.53
CA THR A 413 21.98 -13.86 21.88
C THR A 413 22.78 -12.60 21.54
N THR A 414 22.14 -11.62 20.90
CA THR A 414 22.71 -10.33 20.51
C THR A 414 21.92 -9.17 21.10
N SER A 415 22.38 -7.95 20.89
CA SER A 415 21.74 -6.74 21.43
C SER A 415 20.47 -6.28 20.70
N ASP A 416 20.04 -7.00 19.64
CA ASP A 416 18.79 -6.74 18.93
C ASP A 416 18.32 -7.99 18.18
N ALA A 417 17.07 -7.99 17.72
CA ALA A 417 16.50 -9.04 16.88
C ALA A 417 15.45 -8.46 15.93
N ASP A 418 15.47 -8.87 14.67
CA ASP A 418 14.41 -8.57 13.72
C ASP A 418 13.41 -9.72 13.67
N LEU A 419 12.11 -9.42 13.74
CA LEU A 419 11.01 -10.37 13.69
C LEU A 419 10.21 -10.15 12.40
N PHE A 420 10.10 -11.20 11.61
CA PHE A 420 9.29 -11.29 10.40
C PHE A 420 8.19 -12.31 10.65
N LEU A 421 6.95 -11.84 10.66
CA LEU A 421 5.79 -12.67 10.94
C LEU A 421 4.99 -12.89 9.66
N THR A 422 4.67 -14.14 9.37
CA THR A 422 3.85 -14.50 8.22
C THR A 422 2.67 -15.35 8.65
N LEU A 423 1.46 -14.86 8.38
CA LEU A 423 0.25 -15.64 8.53
C LEU A 423 0.04 -16.49 7.29
N GLN A 424 -0.12 -17.80 7.47
CA GLN A 424 -0.34 -18.76 6.41
C GLN A 424 -1.59 -19.60 6.70
N ALA A 425 -2.11 -20.29 5.70
CA ALA A 425 -3.08 -21.36 5.88
C ALA A 425 -2.73 -22.53 4.97
N PHE A 426 -3.07 -23.73 5.44
CA PHE A 426 -2.81 -24.98 4.71
C PHE A 426 -4.10 -25.77 4.55
N ALA A 427 -4.32 -26.27 3.34
CA ALA A 427 -5.39 -27.21 3.05
C ALA A 427 -5.14 -28.59 3.72
N PRO A 428 -6.16 -29.47 3.82
CA PRO A 428 -5.99 -30.80 4.40
C PRO A 428 -4.96 -31.69 3.68
N ASP A 429 -4.67 -31.42 2.43
CA ASP A 429 -3.65 -32.11 1.62
C ASP A 429 -2.24 -31.50 1.77
N GLY A 430 -2.07 -30.49 2.64
CA GLY A 430 -0.80 -29.83 2.91
C GLY A 430 -0.44 -28.68 1.95
N ARG A 431 -1.27 -28.38 0.94
CA ARG A 431 -1.01 -27.23 0.06
C ARG A 431 -1.22 -25.92 0.81
N GLU A 432 -0.28 -25.00 0.65
CA GLU A 432 -0.39 -23.65 1.17
C GLU A 432 -1.43 -22.84 0.37
N VAL A 433 -2.24 -22.05 1.09
CA VAL A 433 -3.16 -21.07 0.52
C VAL A 433 -2.41 -19.77 0.27
N HIS A 434 -2.35 -19.33 -0.97
CA HIS A 434 -1.76 -18.07 -1.37
C HIS A 434 -2.64 -17.39 -2.43
N PHE A 435 -2.40 -16.10 -2.65
CA PHE A 435 -3.16 -15.31 -3.62
C PHE A 435 -2.21 -14.51 -4.51
N PRO A 436 -2.62 -14.23 -5.76
CA PRO A 436 -1.94 -13.20 -6.55
C PRO A 436 -1.96 -11.89 -5.77
N GLY A 437 -0.80 -11.30 -5.62
CA GLY A 437 -0.63 -10.02 -4.96
C GLY A 437 -0.30 -8.90 -5.93
N THR A 438 -0.14 -7.73 -5.38
CA THR A 438 0.16 -6.50 -6.13
C THR A 438 1.28 -6.70 -7.15
N ILE A 439 2.38 -7.32 -6.75
CA ILE A 439 3.54 -7.55 -7.62
C ILE A 439 4.03 -9.01 -7.55
N ASP A 440 3.57 -9.78 -6.58
CA ASP A 440 3.99 -11.16 -6.34
C ASP A 440 2.88 -12.14 -6.75
N PRO A 441 3.16 -13.20 -7.53
CA PRO A 441 2.14 -14.16 -7.95
C PRO A 441 1.59 -15.02 -6.80
N ALA A 442 2.24 -15.04 -5.64
CA ALA A 442 1.91 -15.94 -4.54
C ALA A 442 2.19 -15.33 -3.16
N THR A 443 1.36 -14.36 -2.74
CA THR A 443 1.47 -13.74 -1.42
C THR A 443 0.82 -14.60 -0.33
N PRO A 444 1.36 -14.56 0.93
CA PRO A 444 0.72 -15.19 2.08
C PRO A 444 -0.57 -14.46 2.49
N LEU A 445 -1.22 -14.91 3.55
CA LEU A 445 -2.47 -14.30 4.03
C LEU A 445 -2.28 -12.93 4.65
N ALA A 446 -1.19 -12.73 5.40
CA ALA A 446 -0.82 -11.46 6.00
C ALA A 446 0.65 -11.50 6.46
N GLN A 447 1.24 -10.32 6.66
CA GLN A 447 2.60 -10.15 7.14
C GLN A 447 2.69 -9.04 8.19
N GLY A 448 3.70 -9.15 9.07
CA GLY A 448 4.03 -8.15 10.08
C GLY A 448 5.52 -8.17 10.40
N TRP A 449 6.04 -7.04 10.89
CA TRP A 449 7.46 -6.84 11.12
C TRP A 449 7.70 -6.07 12.40
N LEU A 450 8.78 -6.40 13.10
CA LEU A 450 9.28 -5.59 14.21
C LEU A 450 10.76 -5.83 14.46
N ARG A 451 11.54 -4.78 14.54
CA ARG A 451 12.85 -4.75 15.19
C ARG A 451 12.65 -4.62 16.70
N ALA A 452 13.19 -5.54 17.48
CA ALA A 452 12.91 -5.63 18.92
C ALA A 452 13.33 -4.38 19.70
N SER A 453 14.38 -3.69 19.25
CA SER A 453 14.76 -2.40 19.84
C SER A 453 13.76 -1.28 19.59
N HIS A 454 12.82 -1.44 18.66
CA HIS A 454 11.72 -0.50 18.38
C HIS A 454 10.42 -0.86 19.13
N ARG A 455 10.46 -1.72 20.15
CA ARG A 455 9.28 -2.25 20.87
C ARG A 455 8.48 -1.21 21.67
N LYS A 456 8.97 0.01 21.82
CA LYS A 456 8.27 1.07 22.56
C LYS A 456 6.94 1.42 21.92
N LEU A 457 5.86 1.34 22.71
CA LEU A 457 4.50 1.61 22.25
C LEU A 457 4.02 3.01 22.65
N ASP A 458 3.26 3.67 21.78
CA ASP A 458 2.36 4.74 22.18
C ASP A 458 1.08 4.12 22.75
N THR A 459 0.94 4.12 24.08
CA THR A 459 -0.19 3.49 24.78
C THR A 459 -1.54 4.18 24.53
N ARG A 460 -1.54 5.42 24.01
CA ARG A 460 -2.77 6.15 23.67
C ARG A 460 -3.29 5.79 22.28
N LYS A 461 -2.37 5.42 21.37
CA LYS A 461 -2.70 5.04 19.98
C LYS A 461 -2.81 3.53 19.80
N SER A 462 -2.22 2.74 20.68
CA SER A 462 -2.24 1.29 20.61
C SER A 462 -3.61 0.72 20.92
N LEU A 463 -3.98 -0.30 20.15
CA LEU A 463 -5.15 -1.16 20.35
C LEU A 463 -4.67 -2.61 20.44
N PRO A 464 -5.38 -3.53 21.09
CA PRO A 464 -4.94 -4.92 21.21
C PRO A 464 -4.58 -5.61 19.89
N TYR A 465 -5.26 -5.23 18.81
CA TYR A 465 -5.05 -5.75 17.47
C TYR A 465 -4.16 -4.84 16.58
N ARG A 466 -3.72 -3.69 17.09
CA ARG A 466 -2.89 -2.71 16.40
C ARG A 466 -1.94 -2.05 17.38
N PRO A 467 -0.87 -2.73 17.80
CA PRO A 467 0.18 -2.11 18.59
C PRO A 467 0.83 -0.98 17.78
N TYR A 468 0.87 0.22 18.33
CA TYR A 468 1.42 1.40 17.67
C TYR A 468 2.78 1.75 18.26
N HIS A 469 3.86 1.41 17.56
CA HIS A 469 5.23 1.71 17.97
C HIS A 469 5.58 3.17 17.68
N THR A 470 6.27 3.80 18.61
CA THR A 470 6.65 5.22 18.48
C THR A 470 7.79 5.43 17.47
N HIS A 471 8.71 4.47 17.38
CA HIS A 471 9.92 4.52 16.56
C HIS A 471 10.79 5.78 16.77
N ASP A 472 10.64 6.46 17.91
CA ASP A 472 11.35 7.69 18.24
C ASP A 472 12.66 7.47 18.99
N GLU A 473 12.91 6.24 19.47
CA GLU A 473 14.14 5.82 20.16
C GLU A 473 14.40 4.33 20.01
N LEU A 474 15.65 3.93 20.16
CA LEU A 474 16.06 2.53 20.23
C LEU A 474 16.16 2.07 21.68
N GLN A 475 15.63 0.89 21.97
CA GLN A 475 15.73 0.20 23.25
C GLN A 475 16.43 -1.15 23.03
N PRO A 476 17.79 -1.20 23.01
CA PRO A 476 18.53 -2.44 22.78
C PRO A 476 18.13 -3.54 23.75
N LEU A 477 18.35 -4.80 23.36
CA LEU A 477 18.19 -5.96 24.23
C LEU A 477 19.48 -6.22 25.01
N ASP A 478 19.34 -6.69 26.23
CA ASP A 478 20.42 -7.37 26.96
C ASP A 478 20.40 -8.84 26.54
N PRO A 479 21.53 -9.39 26.03
CA PRO A 479 21.57 -10.78 25.54
C PRO A 479 21.13 -11.78 26.60
N GLY A 480 20.15 -12.62 26.25
CA GLY A 480 19.58 -13.64 27.12
C GLY A 480 18.41 -13.18 27.99
N GLU A 481 18.18 -11.89 28.16
CA GLU A 481 17.01 -11.39 28.88
C GLU A 481 15.74 -11.51 28.04
N ILE A 482 14.60 -11.77 28.73
CA ILE A 482 13.29 -11.95 28.08
C ILE A 482 12.57 -10.61 27.99
N TYR A 483 12.08 -10.28 26.81
CA TYR A 483 11.30 -9.08 26.53
C TYR A 483 9.95 -9.42 25.94
N GLU A 484 8.90 -8.77 26.43
CA GLU A 484 7.61 -8.75 25.75
C GLU A 484 7.68 -7.79 24.57
N VAL A 485 7.28 -8.27 23.38
CA VAL A 485 7.15 -7.50 22.16
C VAL A 485 5.78 -7.75 21.54
N GLN A 486 5.15 -6.69 21.03
CA GLN A 486 3.88 -6.78 20.33
C GLN A 486 4.12 -6.41 18.87
N VAL A 487 3.65 -7.25 17.95
CA VAL A 487 3.88 -7.03 16.52
C VAL A 487 2.54 -6.88 15.81
N GLU A 488 2.36 -5.77 15.11
CA GLU A 488 1.24 -5.56 14.19
C GLU A 488 1.39 -6.50 12.99
N ILE A 489 0.32 -7.20 12.64
CA ILE A 489 0.19 -7.95 11.38
C ILE A 489 -0.91 -7.28 10.59
N TRP A 490 -0.60 -6.92 9.33
CA TRP A 490 -1.51 -6.14 8.50
C TRP A 490 -2.80 -6.91 8.19
N PRO A 491 -3.91 -6.21 7.92
CA PRO A 491 -5.23 -6.80 7.80
C PRO A 491 -5.35 -7.89 6.74
N THR A 492 -6.21 -8.87 7.00
CA THR A 492 -6.62 -9.90 6.05
C THR A 492 -8.13 -10.05 5.97
N CYS A 493 -8.62 -10.71 4.92
CA CYS A 493 -10.04 -11.03 4.75
C CYS A 493 -10.14 -12.35 3.98
N ILE A 494 -10.49 -13.45 4.69
CA ILE A 494 -10.53 -14.80 4.11
C ILE A 494 -11.51 -15.70 4.85
N ILE A 495 -12.15 -16.62 4.12
CA ILE A 495 -12.96 -17.71 4.65
C ILE A 495 -12.23 -19.02 4.40
N LEU A 496 -11.85 -19.72 5.47
CA LEU A 496 -11.18 -21.02 5.43
C LEU A 496 -12.19 -22.14 5.72
N PRO A 497 -12.32 -23.16 4.86
CA PRO A 497 -13.19 -24.30 5.09
C PRO A 497 -12.74 -25.14 6.30
N ALA A 498 -13.65 -25.98 6.84
CA ALA A 498 -13.30 -26.99 7.84
C ALA A 498 -12.17 -27.89 7.34
N GLY A 499 -11.31 -28.33 8.25
CA GLY A 499 -10.14 -29.17 7.96
C GLY A 499 -8.87 -28.40 7.56
N TYR A 500 -8.98 -27.12 7.23
CA TYR A 500 -7.81 -26.25 7.00
C TYR A 500 -7.07 -25.97 8.32
N ARG A 501 -5.82 -25.55 8.22
CA ARG A 501 -5.01 -25.13 9.38
C ARG A 501 -4.52 -23.71 9.17
N ILE A 502 -4.47 -22.94 10.25
CA ILE A 502 -3.83 -21.61 10.29
C ILE A 502 -2.42 -21.81 10.83
N ALA A 503 -1.46 -21.08 10.29
CA ALA A 503 -0.08 -21.10 10.74
C ALA A 503 0.45 -19.68 10.96
N LEU A 504 1.30 -19.54 11.98
CA LEU A 504 2.16 -18.40 12.21
C LEU A 504 3.61 -18.82 12.01
N GLN A 505 4.25 -18.30 10.98
CA GLN A 505 5.69 -18.42 10.80
C GLN A 505 6.39 -17.23 11.45
N ILE A 506 7.46 -17.49 12.18
CA ILE A 506 8.34 -16.48 12.79
C ILE A 506 9.74 -16.71 12.25
N SER A 507 10.34 -15.65 11.71
CA SER A 507 11.68 -15.65 11.10
C SER A 507 12.47 -14.42 11.52
N GLY A 508 13.78 -14.46 11.29
CA GLY A 508 14.65 -13.29 11.37
C GLY A 508 14.94 -12.65 9.99
N HIS A 509 14.26 -13.08 8.94
CA HIS A 509 14.38 -12.55 7.57
C HIS A 509 13.05 -12.63 6.83
N ASP A 510 12.99 -11.98 5.66
CA ASP A 510 11.80 -11.95 4.81
C ASP A 510 11.30 -13.36 4.47
N PHE A 511 9.98 -13.45 4.33
CA PHE A 511 9.32 -14.67 3.88
C PHE A 511 9.61 -14.92 2.39
N GLU A 512 10.12 -16.08 2.07
CA GLU A 512 10.39 -16.49 0.70
C GLU A 512 9.87 -17.91 0.42
N ARG A 513 9.31 -18.13 -0.78
CA ARG A 513 8.95 -19.45 -1.31
C ARG A 513 9.91 -19.85 -2.42
N PRO A 514 10.17 -21.14 -2.59
CA PRO A 514 10.87 -21.67 -3.76
C PRO A 514 9.91 -21.69 -4.98
N THR A 515 9.37 -20.55 -5.40
CA THR A 515 8.54 -20.45 -6.60
C THR A 515 9.37 -20.02 -7.80
N PRO A 516 9.05 -20.51 -9.02
CA PRO A 516 9.63 -19.96 -10.24
C PRO A 516 9.32 -18.47 -10.37
N ASP A 517 10.24 -17.71 -10.94
CA ASP A 517 10.00 -16.30 -11.30
C ASP A 517 8.78 -16.22 -12.22
N ASP A 518 7.87 -15.29 -11.96
CA ASP A 518 6.78 -14.99 -12.86
C ASP A 518 7.33 -14.27 -14.09
N PRO A 519 7.26 -14.84 -15.30
CA PRO A 519 7.78 -14.22 -16.50
C PRO A 519 7.04 -12.93 -16.88
N THR A 520 5.85 -12.69 -16.31
CA THR A 520 5.06 -11.47 -16.52
C THR A 520 5.39 -10.38 -15.51
N SER A 521 6.08 -10.72 -14.42
CA SER A 521 6.55 -9.73 -13.43
C SER A 521 7.87 -9.11 -13.86
N ALA A 522 8.03 -7.84 -13.54
CA ALA A 522 9.31 -7.14 -13.67
C ALA A 522 10.25 -7.44 -12.49
N TRP A 523 9.77 -8.13 -11.46
CA TRP A 523 10.44 -8.36 -10.19
C TRP A 523 10.62 -9.86 -9.93
N THR A 524 11.71 -10.22 -9.26
CA THR A 524 11.85 -11.56 -8.68
C THR A 524 10.97 -11.61 -7.44
N ALA A 525 9.91 -12.43 -7.49
CA ALA A 525 8.88 -12.46 -6.46
C ALA A 525 8.78 -13.87 -5.87
N ARG A 526 8.86 -13.98 -4.53
CA ARG A 526 8.88 -15.24 -3.77
C ARG A 526 8.02 -15.22 -2.51
N GLY A 527 6.95 -14.40 -2.48
CA GLY A 527 6.02 -14.31 -1.36
C GLY A 527 6.02 -12.97 -0.64
N SER A 528 7.16 -12.26 -0.56
CA SER A 528 7.26 -10.88 -0.07
C SER A 528 7.37 -9.84 -1.19
N GLY A 529 7.31 -10.28 -2.44
CA GLY A 529 7.48 -9.41 -3.60
C GLY A 529 8.81 -8.65 -3.58
N PRO A 530 8.83 -7.40 -4.00
CA PRO A 530 10.03 -6.56 -3.98
C PRO A 530 10.30 -5.89 -2.62
N PHE A 531 9.46 -6.12 -1.59
CA PHE A 531 9.52 -5.43 -0.31
C PHE A 531 10.45 -6.14 0.68
N LEU A 532 11.72 -6.34 0.27
CA LEU A 532 12.71 -7.05 1.06
C LEU A 532 13.51 -6.10 1.96
N HIS A 533 13.98 -6.66 3.09
CA HIS A 533 14.70 -5.98 4.16
C HIS A 533 16.09 -6.61 4.33
N ASN A 534 16.99 -6.38 3.39
CA ASN A 534 18.26 -7.09 3.33
C ASN A 534 19.48 -6.17 3.19
N HIS A 535 19.34 -4.87 3.47
CA HIS A 535 20.46 -3.93 3.35
C HIS A 535 21.49 -4.15 4.46
N PRO A 536 22.79 -4.43 4.13
CA PRO A 536 23.79 -4.81 5.12
C PRO A 536 24.16 -3.69 6.10
N ALA A 537 23.97 -2.42 5.74
CA ALA A 537 24.20 -1.30 6.66
C ALA A 537 23.08 -1.17 7.71
N ASP A 538 21.84 -1.55 7.38
CA ASP A 538 20.73 -1.56 8.32
C ASP A 538 20.70 -2.84 9.16
N ARG A 539 21.14 -3.96 8.59
CA ARG A 539 21.06 -5.30 9.20
C ARG A 539 22.43 -6.01 9.23
N PRO A 540 23.43 -5.46 9.96
CA PRO A 540 24.72 -6.13 10.09
C PRO A 540 24.55 -7.51 10.77
N PRO A 541 25.11 -8.61 10.19
CA PRO A 541 24.96 -9.97 10.75
C PRO A 541 25.48 -10.13 12.18
N ALA A 542 26.42 -9.31 12.59
CA ALA A 542 26.94 -9.32 13.97
C ALA A 542 25.88 -8.96 15.02
N ILE A 543 24.80 -8.27 14.63
CA ILE A 543 23.68 -7.89 15.49
C ILE A 543 22.45 -8.76 15.16
N TYR A 544 22.08 -8.84 13.87
CA TYR A 544 20.83 -9.47 13.44
C TYR A 544 20.99 -10.92 12.95
N GLY A 545 22.18 -11.50 13.05
CA GLY A 545 22.46 -12.90 12.73
C GLY A 545 22.53 -13.84 13.94
N GLY A 546 22.08 -13.37 15.12
CA GLY A 546 22.08 -14.16 16.33
C GLY A 546 20.97 -15.22 16.38
N ARG A 547 20.87 -15.90 17.53
CA ARG A 547 19.78 -16.83 17.81
C ARG A 547 18.68 -16.09 18.56
N THR A 548 17.45 -16.20 18.06
CA THR A 548 16.24 -15.70 18.71
C THR A 548 15.48 -16.84 19.34
N THR A 549 15.01 -16.65 20.57
CA THR A 549 14.22 -17.62 21.31
C THR A 549 12.85 -17.04 21.61
N VAL A 550 11.80 -17.76 21.27
CA VAL A 550 10.41 -17.47 21.65
C VAL A 550 10.08 -18.29 22.89
N HIS A 551 9.74 -17.60 23.97
CA HIS A 551 9.37 -18.23 25.25
C HIS A 551 7.86 -18.42 25.32
N THR A 552 7.44 -19.55 25.88
CA THR A 552 6.03 -19.91 26.09
C THR A 552 5.85 -20.45 27.52
N GLY A 553 4.65 -20.32 28.07
CA GLY A 553 4.38 -20.82 29.41
C GLY A 553 3.48 -19.89 30.23
N PRO A 554 3.34 -20.16 31.52
CA PRO A 554 2.43 -19.39 32.39
C PRO A 554 2.76 -17.91 32.45
N ASP A 555 4.07 -17.60 32.62
CA ASP A 555 4.55 -16.22 32.79
C ASP A 555 4.94 -15.54 31.46
N THR A 556 5.06 -16.32 30.38
CA THR A 556 5.48 -15.86 29.04
C THR A 556 4.51 -16.33 27.96
N PRO A 557 3.21 -15.95 28.03
CA PRO A 557 2.16 -16.49 27.15
C PRO A 557 2.23 -15.88 25.75
N SER A 558 3.21 -16.28 24.95
CA SER A 558 3.31 -15.91 23.55
C SER A 558 2.07 -16.35 22.78
N ARG A 559 1.46 -15.42 22.01
CA ARG A 559 0.16 -15.65 21.38
C ARG A 559 -0.03 -14.83 20.10
N LEU A 560 -0.90 -15.33 19.24
CA LEU A 560 -1.46 -14.65 18.08
C LEU A 560 -2.91 -14.27 18.38
N LEU A 561 -3.27 -13.01 18.14
CA LEU A 561 -4.64 -12.50 18.21
C LEU A 561 -5.27 -12.58 16.83
N LEU A 562 -6.32 -13.37 16.69
CA LEU A 562 -7.05 -13.62 15.44
C LEU A 562 -8.38 -12.86 15.41
N PRO A 563 -8.73 -12.17 14.29
CA PRO A 563 -10.02 -11.51 14.07
C PRO A 563 -11.06 -12.50 13.54
N ILE A 564 -11.55 -13.40 14.38
CA ILE A 564 -12.56 -14.39 13.97
C ILE A 564 -13.92 -13.73 13.87
N ILE A 565 -14.61 -13.93 12.75
CA ILE A 565 -15.99 -13.49 12.57
C ILE A 565 -16.92 -14.66 12.87
N PRO A 566 -17.78 -14.56 13.89
CA PRO A 566 -18.73 -15.62 14.22
C PRO A 566 -19.69 -15.90 13.07
N ASN A 567 -19.90 -17.19 12.75
CA ASN A 567 -20.87 -17.61 11.75
C ASN A 567 -22.28 -17.17 12.15
N ARG A 568 -23.03 -16.57 11.21
CA ARG A 568 -24.41 -16.14 11.43
C ARG A 568 -25.40 -17.30 11.69
N HIS A 569 -24.98 -18.54 11.52
CA HIS A 569 -25.87 -19.74 11.66
C HIS A 569 -26.06 -20.24 13.11
N GLY A 570 -25.70 -19.46 14.15
CA GLY A 570 -25.88 -19.83 15.56
C GLY A 570 -26.84 -18.94 16.38
N ALA A 571 -27.38 -17.88 15.79
CA ALA A 571 -28.43 -17.08 16.43
C ALA A 571 -29.80 -17.54 15.89
N THR A 572 -30.33 -18.64 16.44
CA THR A 572 -31.79 -18.87 16.43
C THR A 572 -32.44 -17.77 17.22
N GLU A 573 -33.42 -17.11 16.60
CA GLU A 573 -34.32 -16.06 17.11
C GLU A 573 -34.69 -16.17 18.58
#